data_930b4cbcd5536bb0bd766e2c3ad87952
#
_entry.id   930b4cbcd5536bb0bd766e2c3ad87952
#
_cell.length_a   1.000
_cell.length_b   1.000
_cell.length_c   1.000
_cell.angle_alpha   90.00
_cell.angle_beta   90.00
_cell.angle_gamma   90.00
#
_symmetry.space_group_name_H-M   'P 1'
#
loop_
_entity.id
_entity.type
_entity.pdbx_description
1 polymer ?
#
loop_
_entity_poly.entity_id
_entity_poly.type
_entity_poly.pdbx_seq_one_letter_code
_entity_poly.pdbx_strand_id
1 'polypeptide(L)'
;MIDIANIACGFHAGDPIVMSETVRYCKNHSVRCGAHPGLPDVQGFGRREMKLSLKEFTEITVYQIGALKGFLDRENIPLNHVKPHGVLYGMMCRDYEIAKAVMKGIPDGVPIIGLPNTNMEHAASDSGTPFMAELYGDVKYTKDGYLLLDRKKKPWKIENVKTHVTQQLNDEGVTSVDGYFVPLPVKNYPVTICCHSDSPGCLDIIKTTREVIDEYNRRSGTLDPK
;
A
#
# COMPACT_ATOMS: atom_id res chain seq x y z
N MET A 1 -9.51 12.60 -6.70
CA MET A 1 -8.51 12.78 -5.63
C MET A 1 -7.51 11.63 -5.55
N ILE A 2 -7.95 10.39 -5.64
CA ILE A 2 -7.09 9.20 -5.64
C ILE A 2 -7.07 8.54 -7.02
N ASP A 3 -5.97 7.90 -7.37
CA ASP A 3 -5.81 7.21 -8.67
C ASP A 3 -6.00 5.70 -8.53
N ILE A 4 -5.71 5.17 -7.33
CA ILE A 4 -5.83 3.74 -7.01
C ILE A 4 -6.47 3.56 -5.62
N ALA A 5 -7.19 2.46 -5.43
CA ALA A 5 -7.81 2.08 -4.17
C ALA A 5 -7.36 0.69 -3.73
N ASN A 6 -6.98 0.56 -2.47
CA ASN A 6 -6.67 -0.72 -1.84
C ASN A 6 -7.94 -1.25 -1.18
N ILE A 7 -8.54 -2.31 -1.74
CA ILE A 7 -9.85 -2.84 -1.31
C ILE A 7 -9.66 -4.01 -0.36
N ALA A 8 -10.16 -3.88 0.86
CA ALA A 8 -10.12 -4.95 1.86
C ALA A 8 -10.90 -6.18 1.39
N CYS A 9 -10.35 -7.37 1.64
CA CYS A 9 -10.79 -8.62 1.05
C CYS A 9 -11.41 -9.60 2.08
N GLY A 10 -12.01 -9.08 3.16
CA GLY A 10 -12.82 -9.83 4.11
C GLY A 10 -12.09 -10.34 5.36
N PHE A 11 -10.76 -10.48 5.38
CA PHE A 11 -10.04 -11.08 6.51
C PHE A 11 -9.71 -10.09 7.63
N HIS A 12 -9.41 -8.84 7.30
CA HIS A 12 -9.15 -7.81 8.30
C HIS A 12 -10.26 -6.75 8.34
N ALA A 13 -10.92 -6.55 7.23
CA ALA A 13 -12.04 -5.64 7.01
C ALA A 13 -12.74 -5.97 5.70
N GLY A 14 -13.87 -5.32 5.44
CA GLY A 14 -14.69 -5.55 4.26
C GLY A 14 -15.58 -6.79 4.41
N ASP A 15 -16.60 -6.83 3.59
CA ASP A 15 -17.48 -7.96 3.42
C ASP A 15 -17.93 -8.01 1.94
N PRO A 16 -18.68 -9.03 1.50
CA PRO A 16 -19.08 -9.15 0.09
C PRO A 16 -19.84 -7.93 -0.45
N ILE A 17 -20.68 -7.28 0.36
CA ILE A 17 -21.45 -6.10 -0.06
C ILE A 17 -20.50 -4.90 -0.21
N VAL A 18 -19.66 -4.64 0.81
CA VAL A 18 -18.70 -3.54 0.79
C VAL A 18 -17.72 -3.68 -0.38
N MET A 19 -17.19 -4.89 -0.64
CA MET A 19 -16.32 -5.13 -1.81
C MET A 19 -17.04 -4.80 -3.11
N SER A 20 -18.25 -5.32 -3.29
CA SER A 20 -19.07 -5.08 -4.49
C SER A 20 -19.33 -3.60 -4.72
N GLU A 21 -19.75 -2.88 -3.68
CA GLU A 21 -20.04 -1.44 -3.78
C GLU A 21 -18.78 -0.62 -4.04
N THR A 22 -17.67 -0.94 -3.35
CA THR A 22 -16.40 -0.25 -3.54
C THR A 22 -15.90 -0.40 -4.97
N VAL A 23 -15.96 -1.60 -5.55
CA VAL A 23 -15.59 -1.84 -6.96
C VAL A 23 -16.44 -0.98 -7.90
N ARG A 24 -17.77 -0.90 -7.69
CA ARG A 24 -18.65 -0.03 -8.50
C ARG A 24 -18.33 1.46 -8.32
N TYR A 25 -18.06 1.92 -7.11
CA TYR A 25 -17.63 3.30 -6.87
C TYR A 25 -16.31 3.62 -7.58
N CYS A 26 -15.34 2.73 -7.50
CA CYS A 26 -14.08 2.88 -8.21
C CYS A 26 -14.29 2.99 -9.73
N LYS A 27 -15.12 2.10 -10.31
CA LYS A 27 -15.50 2.13 -11.74
C LYS A 27 -16.07 3.47 -12.14
N ASN A 28 -17.07 3.94 -11.40
CA ASN A 28 -17.80 5.18 -11.70
C ASN A 28 -16.91 6.44 -11.62
N HIS A 29 -15.77 6.35 -10.91
CA HIS A 29 -14.84 7.47 -10.71
C HIS A 29 -13.48 7.25 -11.38
N SER A 30 -13.35 6.23 -12.23
CA SER A 30 -12.10 5.88 -12.93
C SER A 30 -10.92 5.64 -11.97
N VAL A 31 -11.19 5.10 -10.78
CA VAL A 31 -10.18 4.70 -9.80
C VAL A 31 -9.81 3.23 -10.01
N ARG A 32 -8.54 2.94 -10.15
CA ARG A 32 -8.04 1.58 -10.35
C ARG A 32 -8.10 0.78 -9.05
N CYS A 33 -8.54 -0.49 -9.14
CA CYS A 33 -8.78 -1.34 -7.99
C CYS A 33 -7.62 -2.30 -7.73
N GLY A 34 -7.17 -2.37 -6.47
CA GLY A 34 -6.20 -3.35 -6.01
C GLY A 34 -6.70 -4.16 -4.82
N ALA A 35 -6.22 -5.39 -4.71
CA ALA A 35 -6.51 -6.24 -3.56
C ALA A 35 -5.66 -5.86 -2.36
N HIS A 36 -6.30 -5.81 -1.19
CA HIS A 36 -5.66 -5.47 0.08
C HIS A 36 -5.73 -6.64 1.07
N PRO A 37 -5.03 -7.77 0.80
CA PRO A 37 -5.08 -8.94 1.65
C PRO A 37 -4.40 -8.69 2.99
N GLY A 38 -5.00 -9.18 4.05
CA GLY A 38 -4.46 -9.10 5.41
C GLY A 38 -4.52 -10.44 6.14
N LEU A 39 -4.00 -10.47 7.36
CA LEU A 39 -4.16 -11.62 8.24
C LEU A 39 -5.63 -11.76 8.66
N PRO A 40 -6.10 -13.00 8.99
CA PRO A 40 -7.50 -13.26 9.38
C PRO A 40 -7.77 -12.77 10.81
N ASP A 41 -7.81 -11.46 10.98
CA ASP A 41 -7.88 -10.76 12.26
C ASP A 41 -8.82 -9.55 12.19
N VAL A 42 -10.11 -9.80 12.02
CA VAL A 42 -11.13 -8.74 11.99
C VAL A 42 -11.09 -7.89 13.26
N GLN A 43 -11.00 -8.52 14.45
CA GLN A 43 -11.00 -7.81 15.72
C GLN A 43 -9.78 -6.90 15.92
N GLY A 44 -8.62 -7.30 15.42
CA GLY A 44 -7.38 -6.52 15.47
C GLY A 44 -7.12 -5.71 14.21
N PHE A 45 -8.07 -5.71 13.27
CA PHE A 45 -7.95 -5.02 12.00
C PHE A 45 -6.69 -5.44 11.22
N GLY A 46 -6.29 -6.74 11.30
CA GLY A 46 -5.08 -7.24 10.65
C GLY A 46 -3.78 -6.62 11.17
N ARG A 47 -3.78 -6.04 12.39
CA ARG A 47 -2.63 -5.37 13.00
C ARG A 47 -2.04 -6.12 14.20
N ARG A 48 -2.37 -7.41 14.35
CA ARG A 48 -1.75 -8.33 15.32
C ARG A 48 -1.01 -9.41 14.55
N GLU A 49 0.26 -9.64 14.90
CA GLU A 49 1.04 -10.71 14.27
C GLU A 49 0.44 -12.07 14.59
N MET A 50 0.41 -12.92 13.57
CA MET A 50 -0.04 -14.30 13.68
C MET A 50 1.05 -15.23 13.17
N LYS A 51 1.28 -16.31 13.88
CA LYS A 51 2.23 -17.34 13.47
C LYS A 51 1.52 -18.31 12.50
N LEU A 52 1.81 -18.16 11.22
CA LEU A 52 1.30 -19.00 10.14
C LEU A 52 2.46 -19.72 9.45
N SER A 53 2.17 -20.84 8.81
CA SER A 53 3.12 -21.51 7.92
C SER A 53 3.24 -20.73 6.59
N LEU A 54 4.34 -20.92 5.86
CA LEU A 54 4.54 -20.30 4.54
C LEU A 54 3.42 -20.67 3.57
N LYS A 55 2.92 -21.92 3.63
CA LYS A 55 1.76 -22.34 2.83
C LYS A 55 0.51 -21.54 3.16
N GLU A 56 0.22 -21.32 4.44
CA GLU A 56 -0.94 -20.52 4.85
C GLU A 56 -0.84 -19.07 4.35
N PHE A 57 0.34 -18.45 4.38
CA PHE A 57 0.52 -17.11 3.78
C PHE A 57 0.19 -17.08 2.29
N THR A 58 0.58 -18.11 1.54
CA THR A 58 0.21 -18.23 0.13
C THR A 58 -1.29 -18.38 -0.04
N GLU A 59 -1.92 -19.33 0.66
CA GLU A 59 -3.34 -19.67 0.48
C GLU A 59 -4.29 -18.54 0.92
N ILE A 60 -3.99 -17.84 2.03
CA ILE A 60 -4.80 -16.69 2.44
C ILE A 60 -4.68 -15.52 1.45
N THR A 61 -3.55 -15.40 0.76
CA THR A 61 -3.36 -14.41 -0.29
C THR A 61 -4.19 -14.75 -1.52
N VAL A 62 -4.11 -15.99 -2.00
CA VAL A 62 -4.91 -16.49 -3.13
C VAL A 62 -6.40 -16.33 -2.86
N TYR A 63 -6.86 -16.74 -1.66
CA TYR A 63 -8.27 -16.67 -1.27
C TYR A 63 -8.80 -15.24 -1.33
N GLN A 64 -8.10 -14.29 -0.73
CA GLN A 64 -8.54 -12.91 -0.65
C GLN A 64 -8.50 -12.20 -2.01
N ILE A 65 -7.46 -12.44 -2.80
CA ILE A 65 -7.38 -11.92 -4.18
C ILE A 65 -8.51 -12.51 -5.03
N GLY A 66 -8.77 -13.81 -4.92
CA GLY A 66 -9.85 -14.50 -5.62
C GLY A 66 -11.24 -13.93 -5.26
N ALA A 67 -11.46 -13.63 -3.97
CA ALA A 67 -12.71 -13.02 -3.52
C ALA A 67 -12.95 -11.65 -4.18
N LEU A 68 -11.96 -10.76 -4.20
CA LEU A 68 -12.08 -9.47 -4.87
C LEU A 68 -12.19 -9.63 -6.38
N LYS A 69 -11.42 -10.54 -6.97
CA LYS A 69 -11.41 -10.78 -8.42
C LYS A 69 -12.80 -11.15 -8.95
N GLY A 70 -13.58 -11.92 -8.22
CA GLY A 70 -14.95 -12.24 -8.61
C GLY A 70 -15.85 -10.99 -8.79
N PHE A 71 -15.67 -9.96 -7.98
CA PHE A 71 -16.38 -8.68 -8.12
C PHE A 71 -15.81 -7.83 -9.25
N LEU A 72 -14.48 -7.82 -9.43
CA LEU A 72 -13.83 -7.11 -10.53
C LEU A 72 -14.25 -7.68 -11.89
N ASP A 73 -14.21 -9.00 -12.04
CA ASP A 73 -14.59 -9.70 -13.29
C ASP A 73 -16.04 -9.41 -13.67
N ARG A 74 -16.96 -9.41 -12.69
CA ARG A 74 -18.37 -9.05 -12.93
C ARG A 74 -18.55 -7.64 -13.48
N GLU A 75 -17.70 -6.70 -13.08
CA GLU A 75 -17.73 -5.31 -13.53
C GLU A 75 -16.81 -5.05 -14.75
N ASN A 76 -16.12 -6.07 -15.28
CA ASN A 76 -15.13 -5.99 -16.35
C ASN A 76 -13.99 -5.01 -16.02
N ILE A 77 -13.46 -5.08 -14.79
CA ILE A 77 -12.33 -4.28 -14.31
C ILE A 77 -11.14 -5.20 -14.06
N PRO A 78 -9.95 -4.88 -14.55
CA PRO A 78 -8.74 -5.65 -14.23
C PRO A 78 -8.30 -5.43 -12.78
N LEU A 79 -7.71 -6.45 -12.17
CA LEU A 79 -6.96 -6.29 -10.92
C LEU A 79 -5.69 -5.48 -11.21
N ASN A 80 -5.61 -4.28 -10.66
CA ASN A 80 -4.50 -3.36 -10.95
C ASN A 80 -3.24 -3.66 -10.15
N HIS A 81 -3.37 -4.05 -8.88
CA HIS A 81 -2.25 -4.31 -7.98
C HIS A 81 -2.68 -5.13 -6.77
N VAL A 82 -1.69 -5.63 -6.04
CA VAL A 82 -1.86 -6.19 -4.70
C VAL A 82 -1.06 -5.36 -3.72
N LYS A 83 -1.67 -4.99 -2.60
CA LYS A 83 -0.99 -4.33 -1.50
C LYS A 83 -1.34 -5.03 -0.19
N PRO A 84 -0.40 -5.73 0.47
CA PRO A 84 -0.66 -6.37 1.76
C PRO A 84 -1.06 -5.35 2.84
N HIS A 85 -1.99 -5.75 3.72
CA HIS A 85 -2.49 -4.91 4.79
C HIS A 85 -1.70 -5.04 6.08
N GLY A 86 -1.57 -3.95 6.80
CA GLY A 86 -1.22 -3.88 8.21
C GLY A 86 0.06 -4.65 8.56
N VAL A 87 -0.04 -5.56 9.55
CA VAL A 87 1.15 -6.27 10.03
C VAL A 87 1.72 -7.25 9.02
N LEU A 88 0.90 -7.80 8.10
CA LEU A 88 1.39 -8.66 7.02
C LEU A 88 2.41 -7.92 6.16
N TYR A 89 2.13 -6.67 5.80
CA TYR A 89 3.07 -5.80 5.09
C TYR A 89 4.40 -5.65 5.86
N GLY A 90 4.33 -5.34 7.16
CA GLY A 90 5.53 -5.23 8.00
C GLY A 90 6.29 -6.55 8.16
N MET A 91 5.61 -7.69 8.24
CA MET A 91 6.24 -9.02 8.29
C MET A 91 7.01 -9.29 6.98
N MET A 92 6.41 -9.00 5.83
CA MET A 92 7.06 -9.15 4.52
C MET A 92 8.29 -8.24 4.36
N CYS A 93 8.27 -7.03 4.92
CA CYS A 93 9.45 -6.15 4.92
C CYS A 93 10.63 -6.76 5.69
N ARG A 94 10.35 -7.49 6.77
CA ARG A 94 11.37 -8.04 7.69
C ARG A 94 11.78 -9.47 7.38
N ASP A 95 10.93 -10.26 6.72
CA ASP A 95 11.11 -11.70 6.49
C ASP A 95 10.94 -12.03 5.00
N TYR A 96 12.04 -12.43 4.38
CA TYR A 96 12.10 -12.77 2.97
C TYR A 96 11.22 -13.99 2.62
N GLU A 97 11.20 -15.02 3.47
CA GLU A 97 10.42 -16.23 3.19
C GLU A 97 8.90 -15.97 3.26
N ILE A 98 8.47 -15.11 4.19
CA ILE A 98 7.07 -14.65 4.24
C ILE A 98 6.75 -13.84 2.99
N ALA A 99 7.62 -12.89 2.61
CA ALA A 99 7.43 -12.10 1.39
C ALA A 99 7.30 -13.01 0.15
N LYS A 100 8.21 -13.96 -0.01
CA LYS A 100 8.20 -14.93 -1.11
C LYS A 100 6.94 -15.82 -1.11
N ALA A 101 6.47 -16.23 0.06
CA ALA A 101 5.24 -17.02 0.17
C ALA A 101 4.01 -16.22 -0.26
N VAL A 102 3.92 -14.93 0.09
CA VAL A 102 2.84 -14.04 -0.36
C VAL A 102 2.93 -13.80 -1.87
N MET A 103 4.15 -13.58 -2.42
CA MET A 103 4.32 -13.41 -3.88
C MET A 103 3.75 -14.58 -4.68
N LYS A 104 3.91 -15.82 -4.20
CA LYS A 104 3.34 -17.02 -4.85
C LYS A 104 1.82 -17.00 -4.95
N GLY A 105 1.15 -16.21 -4.12
CA GLY A 105 -0.30 -16.05 -4.15
C GLY A 105 -0.78 -14.92 -5.07
N ILE A 106 0.13 -14.14 -5.66
CA ILE A 106 -0.21 -13.03 -6.56
C ILE A 106 -0.28 -13.55 -7.99
N PRO A 107 -1.32 -13.23 -8.77
CA PRO A 107 -1.41 -13.62 -10.18
C PRO A 107 -0.26 -13.03 -11.01
N ASP A 108 0.19 -13.77 -12.01
CA ASP A 108 1.27 -13.36 -12.91
C ASP A 108 0.99 -11.99 -13.55
N GLY A 109 2.00 -11.15 -13.59
CA GLY A 109 1.93 -9.81 -14.18
C GLY A 109 1.20 -8.75 -13.32
N VAL A 110 0.59 -9.13 -12.20
CA VAL A 110 -0.03 -8.18 -11.27
C VAL A 110 1.05 -7.62 -10.34
N PRO A 111 1.26 -6.29 -10.30
CA PRO A 111 2.28 -5.70 -9.45
C PRO A 111 1.91 -5.78 -7.96
N ILE A 112 2.95 -5.93 -7.13
CA ILE A 112 2.85 -5.68 -5.69
C ILE A 112 3.26 -4.24 -5.37
N ILE A 113 2.51 -3.61 -4.49
CA ILE A 113 2.90 -2.33 -3.88
C ILE A 113 3.63 -2.62 -2.58
N GLY A 114 4.85 -2.14 -2.48
CA GLY A 114 5.73 -2.44 -1.35
C GLY A 114 6.71 -1.33 -0.98
N LEU A 115 7.29 -1.48 0.20
CA LEU A 115 8.29 -0.56 0.72
C LEU A 115 9.64 -0.87 0.05
N PRO A 116 10.28 0.12 -0.61
CA PRO A 116 11.58 -0.07 -1.22
C PRO A 116 12.67 -0.34 -0.16
N ASN A 117 13.77 -0.94 -0.59
CA ASN A 117 14.90 -1.30 0.25
C ASN A 117 14.54 -2.27 1.40
N THR A 118 13.61 -3.21 1.12
CA THR A 118 13.19 -4.25 2.08
C THR A 118 13.13 -5.63 1.45
N ASN A 119 12.88 -6.66 2.26
CA ASN A 119 12.69 -8.02 1.76
C ASN A 119 11.48 -8.16 0.81
N MET A 120 10.50 -7.24 0.85
CA MET A 120 9.41 -7.23 -0.15
C MET A 120 9.94 -6.98 -1.56
N GLU A 121 10.81 -5.98 -1.73
CA GLU A 121 11.42 -5.66 -3.03
C GLU A 121 12.30 -6.81 -3.52
N HIS A 122 13.14 -7.38 -2.64
CA HIS A 122 13.99 -8.52 -2.98
C HIS A 122 13.15 -9.73 -3.43
N ALA A 123 12.13 -10.09 -2.66
CA ALA A 123 11.27 -11.23 -3.00
C ALA A 123 10.46 -10.98 -4.29
N ALA A 124 10.02 -9.76 -4.56
CA ALA A 124 9.35 -9.40 -5.80
C ALA A 124 10.29 -9.56 -7.00
N SER A 125 11.53 -9.06 -6.91
CA SER A 125 12.57 -9.22 -7.92
C SER A 125 12.83 -10.70 -8.22
N ASP A 126 13.07 -11.52 -7.19
CA ASP A 126 13.41 -12.94 -7.34
C ASP A 126 12.24 -13.78 -7.87
N SER A 127 11.01 -13.35 -7.61
CA SER A 127 9.78 -14.00 -8.07
C SER A 127 9.32 -13.53 -9.46
N GLY A 128 9.96 -12.51 -10.03
CA GLY A 128 9.50 -11.86 -11.27
C GLY A 128 8.17 -11.10 -11.11
N THR A 129 7.74 -10.81 -9.87
CA THR A 129 6.54 -10.03 -9.61
C THR A 129 6.86 -8.54 -9.84
N PRO A 130 6.10 -7.82 -10.69
CA PRO A 130 6.34 -6.40 -10.88
C PRO A 130 6.21 -5.62 -9.56
N PHE A 131 7.10 -4.66 -9.32
CA PHE A 131 7.15 -3.91 -8.06
C PHE A 131 6.78 -2.44 -8.30
N MET A 132 5.90 -1.91 -7.43
CA MET A 132 5.60 -0.48 -7.34
C MET A 132 6.04 0.01 -5.97
N ALA A 133 6.92 0.99 -5.94
CA ALA A 133 7.43 1.56 -4.68
C ALA A 133 6.35 2.39 -3.99
N GLU A 134 6.25 2.23 -2.67
CA GLU A 134 5.27 2.94 -1.86
C GLU A 134 5.92 3.89 -0.88
N LEU A 135 5.44 5.13 -0.90
CA LEU A 135 5.69 6.17 0.07
C LEU A 135 4.43 6.41 0.92
N TYR A 136 4.52 7.17 1.99
CA TYR A 136 3.40 7.36 2.92
C TYR A 136 3.16 8.83 3.24
N GLY A 137 1.90 9.26 3.15
CA GLY A 137 1.48 10.61 3.55
C GLY A 137 1.21 10.76 5.05
N ASP A 138 0.86 9.64 5.71
CA ASP A 138 0.32 9.64 7.09
C ASP A 138 0.92 8.56 8.01
N VAL A 139 2.10 8.03 7.67
CA VAL A 139 2.82 7.06 8.49
C VAL A 139 4.27 7.50 8.67
N LYS A 140 4.78 7.34 9.88
CA LYS A 140 6.18 7.63 10.23
C LYS A 140 7.06 6.40 10.02
N TYR A 141 8.36 6.65 9.94
CA TYR A 141 9.37 5.61 9.75
C TYR A 141 10.26 5.47 10.98
N THR A 142 10.69 4.25 11.26
CA THR A 142 11.76 3.96 12.22
C THR A 142 13.13 4.26 11.60
N LYS A 143 14.18 4.32 12.41
CA LYS A 143 15.57 4.48 11.92
C LYS A 143 16.03 3.36 10.98
N ASP A 144 15.42 2.18 11.09
CA ASP A 144 15.73 1.01 10.27
C ASP A 144 14.91 0.97 8.96
N GLY A 145 14.16 2.03 8.66
CA GLY A 145 13.38 2.16 7.43
C GLY A 145 12.01 1.47 7.45
N TYR A 146 11.57 0.92 8.58
CA TYR A 146 10.26 0.30 8.69
C TYR A 146 9.17 1.30 9.10
N LEU A 147 7.93 0.96 8.76
CA LEU A 147 6.77 1.77 9.11
C LEU A 147 6.40 1.63 10.59
N LEU A 148 6.05 2.74 11.21
CA LEU A 148 5.51 2.80 12.56
C LEU A 148 4.00 2.68 12.51
N LEU A 149 3.50 1.47 12.82
CA LEU A 149 2.07 1.17 12.78
C LEU A 149 1.43 1.48 14.13
N ASP A 150 0.87 2.68 14.27
CA ASP A 150 0.11 3.07 15.45
C ASP A 150 -1.28 2.42 15.45
N ARG A 151 -1.63 1.69 16.53
CA ARG A 151 -2.99 1.15 16.72
C ARG A 151 -4.02 2.25 16.96
N LYS A 152 -3.61 3.36 17.57
CA LYS A 152 -4.42 4.57 17.79
C LYS A 152 -3.76 5.73 17.10
N LYS A 153 -4.14 5.96 15.85
CA LYS A 153 -3.59 7.04 15.04
C LYS A 153 -3.91 8.39 15.66
N LYS A 154 -2.90 9.26 15.73
CA LYS A 154 -3.06 10.67 16.12
C LYS A 154 -3.23 11.52 14.87
N PRO A 155 -3.99 12.65 14.96
CA PRO A 155 -4.11 13.58 13.85
C PRO A 155 -2.74 14.12 13.42
N TRP A 156 -2.52 14.21 12.12
CA TRP A 156 -1.36 14.90 11.56
C TRP A 156 -1.70 16.40 11.39
N LYS A 157 -0.73 17.26 11.67
CA LYS A 157 -0.82 18.66 11.22
C LYS A 157 -0.55 18.66 9.70
N ILE A 158 -1.34 19.43 8.97
CA ILE A 158 -1.27 19.45 7.50
C ILE A 158 0.11 19.91 7.00
N GLU A 159 0.74 20.86 7.68
CA GLU A 159 2.10 21.30 7.37
C GLU A 159 3.12 20.15 7.47
N ASN A 160 2.93 19.26 8.45
CA ASN A 160 3.80 18.09 8.62
C ASN A 160 3.57 17.06 7.49
N VAL A 161 2.32 16.88 7.05
CA VAL A 161 2.01 16.03 5.88
C VAL A 161 2.73 16.58 4.64
N LYS A 162 2.61 17.88 4.39
CA LYS A 162 3.27 18.54 3.26
C LYS A 162 4.79 18.34 3.31
N THR A 163 5.42 18.63 4.45
CA THR A 163 6.88 18.47 4.61
C THR A 163 7.30 17.02 4.42
N HIS A 164 6.57 16.07 5.03
CA HIS A 164 6.85 14.64 4.99
C HIS A 164 6.80 14.08 3.57
N VAL A 165 5.75 14.40 2.82
CA VAL A 165 5.59 13.96 1.42
C VAL A 165 6.63 14.62 0.51
N THR A 166 6.86 15.93 0.69
CA THR A 166 7.86 16.67 -0.11
C THR A 166 9.27 16.10 0.08
N GLN A 167 9.65 15.77 1.31
CA GLN A 167 10.95 15.17 1.60
C GLN A 167 11.11 13.82 0.89
N GLN A 168 10.12 12.94 0.99
CA GLN A 168 10.17 11.63 0.35
C GLN A 168 10.35 11.71 -1.17
N LEU A 169 9.68 12.67 -1.82
CA LEU A 169 9.76 12.83 -3.26
C LEU A 169 11.06 13.51 -3.74
N ASN A 170 11.54 14.53 -3.02
CA ASN A 170 12.70 15.31 -3.45
C ASN A 170 14.02 14.65 -3.07
N ASP A 171 14.10 14.08 -1.85
CA ASP A 171 15.35 13.58 -1.26
C ASP A 171 15.49 12.06 -1.42
N GLU A 172 14.48 11.38 -1.98
CA GLU A 172 14.37 9.91 -1.98
C GLU A 172 14.64 9.33 -0.59
N GLY A 173 14.06 9.94 0.41
CA GLY A 173 14.24 9.54 1.78
C GLY A 173 13.35 10.32 2.72
N VAL A 174 13.42 9.98 3.99
CA VAL A 174 12.61 10.60 5.04
C VAL A 174 13.36 10.67 6.35
N THR A 175 13.07 11.68 7.17
CA THR A 175 13.55 11.73 8.53
C THR A 175 12.71 10.84 9.43
N SER A 176 13.33 9.83 10.06
CA SER A 176 12.68 8.90 10.99
C SER A 176 12.24 9.61 12.28
N VAL A 177 11.44 8.92 13.09
CA VAL A 177 11.04 9.43 14.42
C VAL A 177 12.23 9.64 15.37
N ASP A 178 13.32 8.94 15.12
CA ASP A 178 14.57 9.02 15.90
C ASP A 178 15.53 10.09 15.34
N GLY A 179 15.13 10.85 14.31
CA GLY A 179 15.91 11.91 13.69
C GLY A 179 16.98 11.45 12.67
N TYR A 180 16.99 10.17 12.29
CA TYR A 180 17.90 9.65 11.27
C TYR A 180 17.29 9.79 9.87
N PHE A 181 18.13 10.07 8.88
CA PHE A 181 17.73 10.01 7.49
C PHE A 181 17.62 8.55 7.04
N VAL A 182 16.46 8.19 6.47
CA VAL A 182 16.17 6.86 5.93
C VAL A 182 16.04 6.98 4.42
N PRO A 183 16.90 6.32 3.63
CA PRO A 183 16.79 6.33 2.18
C PRO A 183 15.57 5.51 1.71
N LEU A 184 14.85 6.05 0.75
CA LEU A 184 13.71 5.42 0.07
C LEU A 184 13.95 5.49 -1.45
N PRO A 185 14.77 4.56 -2.02
CA PRO A 185 15.16 4.61 -3.42
C PRO A 185 13.99 4.23 -4.33
N VAL A 186 13.36 5.22 -4.94
CA VAL A 186 12.14 5.02 -5.73
C VAL A 186 12.29 5.30 -7.22
N LYS A 187 13.40 5.90 -7.68
CA LYS A 187 13.58 6.36 -9.08
C LYS A 187 13.40 5.29 -10.14
N ASN A 188 13.65 4.03 -9.81
CA ASN A 188 13.59 2.91 -10.75
C ASN A 188 12.19 2.25 -10.81
N TYR A 189 11.21 2.77 -10.07
CA TYR A 189 9.89 2.17 -9.93
C TYR A 189 8.77 3.16 -10.24
N PRO A 190 7.60 2.67 -10.69
CA PRO A 190 6.36 3.41 -10.50
C PRO A 190 6.16 3.68 -9.01
N VAL A 191 5.79 4.90 -8.64
CA VAL A 191 5.67 5.33 -7.24
C VAL A 191 4.21 5.57 -6.89
N THR A 192 3.81 5.13 -5.70
CA THR A 192 2.52 5.48 -5.09
C THR A 192 2.74 6.14 -3.74
N ILE A 193 1.81 7.02 -3.33
CA ILE A 193 1.79 7.56 -1.97
C ILE A 193 0.52 7.11 -1.29
N CYS A 194 0.68 6.34 -0.22
CA CYS A 194 -0.42 5.82 0.57
C CYS A 194 -0.94 6.83 1.57
N CYS A 195 -2.27 6.98 1.61
CA CYS A 195 -2.99 7.66 2.67
C CYS A 195 -4.08 6.72 3.20
N HIS A 196 -4.21 6.61 4.51
CA HIS A 196 -5.16 5.67 5.11
C HIS A 196 -6.50 6.35 5.42
N SER A 197 -7.60 5.68 5.08
CA SER A 197 -8.96 6.15 5.35
C SER A 197 -9.32 6.17 6.84
N ASP A 198 -8.63 5.38 7.67
CA ASP A 198 -8.80 5.34 9.12
C ASP A 198 -7.94 6.38 9.87
N SER A 199 -7.20 7.22 9.16
CA SER A 199 -6.44 8.32 9.76
C SER A 199 -7.35 9.51 10.06
N PRO A 200 -7.29 10.10 11.28
CA PRO A 200 -8.02 11.33 11.59
C PRO A 200 -7.65 12.44 10.61
N GLY A 201 -8.66 13.06 9.97
CA GLY A 201 -8.44 14.09 8.95
C GLY A 201 -7.99 13.54 7.59
N CYS A 202 -8.28 12.28 7.27
CA CYS A 202 -7.83 11.61 6.05
C CYS A 202 -8.12 12.38 4.75
N LEU A 203 -9.25 13.09 4.67
CA LEU A 203 -9.58 13.87 3.47
C LEU A 203 -8.61 15.03 3.24
N ASP A 204 -8.20 15.73 4.30
CA ASP A 204 -7.25 16.83 4.20
C ASP A 204 -5.84 16.31 3.96
N ILE A 205 -5.48 15.16 4.53
CA ILE A 205 -4.23 14.46 4.24
C ILE A 205 -4.16 14.11 2.75
N ILE A 206 -5.22 13.51 2.19
CA ILE A 206 -5.28 13.13 0.77
C ILE A 206 -5.17 14.36 -0.15
N LYS A 207 -5.89 15.45 0.17
CA LYS A 207 -5.84 16.70 -0.60
C LYS A 207 -4.43 17.28 -0.62
N THR A 208 -3.82 17.40 0.56
CA THR A 208 -2.46 17.94 0.71
C THR A 208 -1.43 17.08 -0.02
N THR A 209 -1.53 15.75 0.14
CA THR A 209 -0.67 14.80 -0.56
C THR A 209 -0.80 14.96 -2.08
N ARG A 210 -2.02 15.09 -2.59
CA ARG A 210 -2.29 15.32 -4.02
C ARG A 210 -1.67 16.62 -4.52
N GLU A 211 -1.83 17.71 -3.79
CA GLU A 211 -1.23 19.01 -4.14
C GLU A 211 0.30 18.93 -4.26
N VAL A 212 0.95 18.22 -3.32
CA VAL A 212 2.41 18.02 -3.35
C VAL A 212 2.82 17.17 -4.56
N ILE A 213 2.10 16.08 -4.85
CA ILE A 213 2.37 15.23 -6.02
C ILE A 213 2.21 16.03 -7.32
N ASP A 214 1.13 16.79 -7.47
CA ASP A 214 0.87 17.57 -8.67
C ASP A 214 1.93 18.67 -8.86
N GLU A 215 2.41 19.28 -7.79
CA GLU A 215 3.50 20.25 -7.82
C GLU A 215 4.83 19.58 -8.19
N TYR A 216 5.14 18.42 -7.62
CA TYR A 216 6.34 17.65 -7.95
C TYR A 216 6.34 17.22 -9.42
N ASN A 217 5.25 16.65 -9.92
CA ASN A 217 5.12 16.21 -11.31
C ASN A 217 5.25 17.35 -12.31
N ARG A 218 4.70 18.53 -12.00
CA ARG A 218 4.89 19.72 -12.84
C ARG A 218 6.35 20.17 -12.92
N ARG A 219 7.08 20.10 -11.79
CA ARG A 219 8.50 20.48 -11.75
C ARG A 219 9.41 19.49 -12.45
N SER A 220 9.12 18.20 -12.32
CA SER A 220 9.90 17.11 -12.92
C SER A 220 9.57 16.85 -14.39
N GLY A 221 8.54 17.49 -14.96
CA GLY A 221 8.09 17.25 -16.32
C GLY A 221 7.40 15.89 -16.52
N THR A 222 6.98 15.24 -15.45
CA THR A 222 6.36 13.90 -15.46
C THR A 222 4.84 13.95 -15.66
N LEU A 223 4.21 15.12 -15.65
CA LEU A 223 2.82 15.26 -16.08
C LEU A 223 2.79 15.21 -17.60
N ASP A 224 2.24 14.12 -18.13
CA ASP A 224 1.76 14.08 -19.50
C ASP A 224 0.68 15.18 -19.63
N PRO A 225 0.87 16.16 -20.51
CA PRO A 225 -0.18 17.17 -20.74
C PRO A 225 -1.39 16.41 -21.29
N LYS A 226 -2.48 16.40 -20.51
CA LYS A 226 -3.77 15.88 -20.97
C LYS A 226 -4.25 16.62 -22.19
#